data_a6ed44232e45405f24af6ef05bc4f8bf
#
_entry.id   a6ed44232e45405f24af6ef05bc4f8bf
#
_cell.length_a   1.000
_cell.length_b   1.000
_cell.length_c   1.000
_cell.angle_alpha   90.00
_cell.angle_beta   90.00
_cell.angle_gamma   90.00
#
_symmetry.space_group_name_H-M   'P 1'
#
loop_
_entity.id
_entity.type
_entity.pdbx_description
1 polymer ?
#
loop_
_entity_poly.entity_id
_entity_poly.type
_entity_poly.pdbx_seq_one_letter_code
_entity_poly.pdbx_strand_id
1 'polypeptide(L)'
;MSMDVWLGFFAACWVISLSPGAGAIASMSSGLQYGFWRGYWNALGLQLGLVVQIAIIAAGVGAILAASATAFHIIKWFGVGYLVYLAYKQWRALPLDMSDDSGVRPIGKPLSLVFRGFLVNVSNPKALVFMLAVLPQFINPHAALLPQYVAITVTMVAVDMLVMAGYTGLAARVLRLLRTPRQQKRLNRTFAGLFLGAATFLATLRRAPV
;
A
#
# COMPACT_ATOMS: atom_id res chain seq x y z
N MET A 1 -0.96 -2.73 -21.25
CA MET A 1 0.01 -3.23 -20.26
C MET A 1 0.28 -4.69 -20.63
N SER A 2 1.57 -5.09 -20.81
CA SER A 2 1.91 -6.49 -21.04
C SER A 2 1.66 -7.35 -19.79
N MET A 3 1.55 -8.66 -19.96
CA MET A 3 1.33 -9.59 -18.86
C MET A 3 2.46 -9.54 -17.84
N ASP A 4 3.72 -9.46 -18.28
CA ASP A 4 4.89 -9.40 -17.40
C ASP A 4 4.91 -8.15 -16.54
N VAL A 5 4.57 -7.00 -17.13
CA VAL A 5 4.44 -5.73 -16.42
C VAL A 5 3.31 -5.80 -15.39
N TRP A 6 2.18 -6.40 -15.75
CA TRP A 6 1.05 -6.59 -14.84
C TRP A 6 1.41 -7.52 -13.68
N LEU A 7 2.08 -8.64 -13.94
CA LEU A 7 2.53 -9.58 -12.89
C LEU A 7 3.50 -8.92 -11.92
N GLY A 8 4.44 -8.11 -12.43
CA GLY A 8 5.36 -7.33 -11.59
C GLY A 8 4.61 -6.34 -10.68
N PHE A 9 3.60 -5.63 -11.23
CA PHE A 9 2.74 -4.75 -10.46
C PHE A 9 1.91 -5.50 -9.43
N PHE A 10 1.31 -6.62 -9.82
CA PHE A 10 0.53 -7.49 -8.92
C PHE A 10 1.37 -7.97 -7.73
N ALA A 11 2.61 -8.42 -7.97
CA ALA A 11 3.54 -8.77 -6.90
C ALA A 11 3.86 -7.59 -5.99
N ALA A 12 4.11 -6.40 -6.54
CA ALA A 12 4.34 -5.18 -5.78
C ALA A 12 3.13 -4.81 -4.90
N CYS A 13 1.90 -4.99 -5.41
CA CYS A 13 0.67 -4.78 -4.63
C CYS A 13 0.63 -5.67 -3.38
N TRP A 14 0.97 -6.95 -3.51
CA TRP A 14 1.03 -7.85 -2.35
C TRP A 14 2.06 -7.41 -1.33
N VAL A 15 3.26 -7.04 -1.76
CA VAL A 15 4.34 -6.60 -0.86
C VAL A 15 3.91 -5.37 -0.05
N ILE A 16 3.34 -4.35 -0.71
CA ILE A 16 2.95 -3.11 -0.02
C ILE A 16 1.74 -3.32 0.89
N SER A 17 0.73 -4.09 0.45
CA SER A 17 -0.50 -4.31 1.22
C SER A 17 -0.27 -5.22 2.43
N LEU A 18 0.55 -6.27 2.29
CA LEU A 18 0.91 -7.16 3.41
C LEU A 18 1.88 -6.48 4.40
N SER A 19 2.63 -5.48 3.98
CA SER A 19 3.53 -4.77 4.88
C SER A 19 2.73 -3.97 5.91
N PRO A 20 2.86 -4.26 7.21
CA PRO A 20 2.08 -3.59 8.24
C PRO A 20 2.33 -2.08 8.25
N GLY A 21 1.26 -1.32 8.28
CA GLY A 21 1.25 0.14 8.30
C GLY A 21 -0.04 0.67 8.88
N ALA A 22 -0.30 1.98 8.71
CA ALA A 22 -1.48 2.64 9.26
C ALA A 22 -2.81 1.96 8.85
N GLY A 23 -2.94 1.54 7.58
CA GLY A 23 -4.13 0.82 7.09
C GLY A 23 -4.34 -0.53 7.78
N ALA A 24 -3.26 -1.33 7.92
CA ALA A 24 -3.32 -2.61 8.60
C ALA A 24 -3.71 -2.45 10.09
N ILE A 25 -3.12 -1.48 10.78
CA ILE A 25 -3.44 -1.18 12.19
C ILE A 25 -4.91 -0.73 12.32
N ALA A 26 -5.38 0.15 11.43
CA ALA A 26 -6.76 0.62 11.43
C ALA A 26 -7.75 -0.54 11.18
N SER A 27 -7.42 -1.45 10.25
CA SER A 27 -8.24 -2.63 9.93
C SER A 27 -8.27 -3.64 11.09
N MET A 28 -7.12 -3.93 11.70
CA MET A 28 -7.06 -4.78 12.89
C MET A 28 -7.83 -4.19 14.07
N SER A 29 -7.63 -2.91 14.37
CA SER A 29 -8.35 -2.21 15.44
C SER A 29 -9.86 -2.23 15.20
N SER A 30 -10.31 -1.97 13.96
CA SER A 30 -11.73 -2.03 13.61
C SER A 30 -12.30 -3.44 13.73
N GLY A 31 -11.54 -4.47 13.32
CA GLY A 31 -11.94 -5.87 13.46
C GLY A 31 -12.07 -6.32 14.91
N LEU A 32 -11.18 -5.87 15.79
CA LEU A 32 -11.23 -6.14 17.22
C LEU A 32 -12.40 -5.44 17.92
N GLN A 33 -12.65 -4.16 17.58
CA GLN A 33 -13.69 -3.37 18.23
C GLN A 33 -15.12 -3.73 17.77
N TYR A 34 -15.29 -4.00 16.46
CA TYR A 34 -16.62 -4.10 15.84
C TYR A 34 -16.91 -5.46 15.23
N GLY A 35 -15.96 -6.41 15.28
CA GLY A 35 -16.01 -7.67 14.55
C GLY A 35 -15.78 -7.48 13.06
N PHE A 36 -15.73 -8.62 12.32
CA PHE A 36 -15.37 -8.61 10.90
C PHE A 36 -16.29 -7.72 10.04
N TRP A 37 -17.59 -8.00 10.05
CA TRP A 37 -18.54 -7.37 9.14
C TRP A 37 -18.64 -5.85 9.29
N ARG A 38 -18.66 -5.37 10.53
CA ARG A 38 -18.69 -3.92 10.79
C ARG A 38 -17.31 -3.30 10.65
N GLY A 39 -16.25 -3.95 11.16
CA GLY A 39 -14.90 -3.47 11.06
C GLY A 39 -14.43 -3.31 9.60
N TYR A 40 -14.96 -4.14 8.70
CA TYR A 40 -14.61 -4.13 7.28
C TYR A 40 -15.08 -2.87 6.53
N TRP A 41 -16.03 -2.10 7.04
CA TRP A 41 -16.36 -0.77 6.51
C TRP A 41 -15.16 0.18 6.54
N ASN A 42 -14.26 0.02 7.49
CA ASN A 42 -13.00 0.78 7.50
C ASN A 42 -12.11 0.45 6.28
N ALA A 43 -12.08 -0.81 5.86
CA ALA A 43 -11.33 -1.22 4.66
C ALA A 43 -11.89 -0.56 3.39
N LEU A 44 -13.21 -0.43 3.26
CA LEU A 44 -13.82 0.32 2.15
C LEU A 44 -13.36 1.78 2.13
N GLY A 45 -13.27 2.40 3.30
CA GLY A 45 -12.72 3.75 3.42
C GLY A 45 -11.26 3.84 2.97
N LEU A 46 -10.43 2.88 3.36
CA LEU A 46 -9.03 2.80 2.88
C LEU A 46 -8.98 2.75 1.35
N GLN A 47 -9.86 1.98 0.71
CA GLN A 47 -9.90 1.90 -0.76
C GLN A 47 -10.32 3.22 -1.42
N LEU A 48 -11.30 3.91 -0.87
CA LEU A 48 -11.66 5.25 -1.38
C LEU A 48 -10.46 6.21 -1.31
N GLY A 49 -9.71 6.19 -0.22
CA GLY A 49 -8.47 6.97 -0.10
C GLY A 49 -7.41 6.57 -1.13
N LEU A 50 -7.26 5.27 -1.39
CA LEU A 50 -6.35 4.73 -2.41
C LEU A 50 -6.73 5.21 -3.82
N VAL A 51 -8.00 5.09 -4.19
CA VAL A 51 -8.50 5.53 -5.49
C VAL A 51 -8.26 7.02 -5.69
N VAL A 52 -8.51 7.85 -4.68
CA VAL A 52 -8.22 9.29 -4.73
C VAL A 52 -6.73 9.55 -4.93
N GLN A 53 -5.85 8.85 -4.22
CA GLN A 53 -4.40 8.98 -4.41
C GLN A 53 -3.98 8.61 -5.85
N ILE A 54 -4.48 7.50 -6.38
CA ILE A 54 -4.20 7.07 -7.77
C ILE A 54 -4.71 8.11 -8.76
N ALA A 55 -5.92 8.66 -8.57
CA ALA A 55 -6.49 9.68 -9.45
C ALA A 55 -5.65 10.97 -9.47
N ILE A 56 -5.18 11.43 -8.30
CA ILE A 56 -4.29 12.60 -8.19
C ILE A 56 -2.97 12.35 -8.95
N ILE A 57 -2.40 11.17 -8.77
CA ILE A 57 -1.15 10.79 -9.46
C ILE A 57 -1.36 10.67 -10.97
N ALA A 58 -2.48 10.08 -11.40
CA ALA A 58 -2.82 9.94 -12.81
C ALA A 58 -2.95 11.31 -13.50
N ALA A 59 -3.58 12.28 -12.81
CA ALA A 59 -3.76 13.64 -13.35
C ALA A 59 -2.42 14.40 -13.44
N GLY A 60 -1.48 14.19 -12.50
CA GLY A 60 -0.22 14.93 -12.46
C GLY A 60 0.94 14.23 -13.17
N VAL A 61 1.15 12.96 -12.87
CA VAL A 61 2.34 12.22 -13.32
C VAL A 61 2.24 11.77 -14.77
N GLY A 62 1.04 11.49 -15.28
CA GLY A 62 0.84 11.11 -16.67
C GLY A 62 1.35 12.16 -17.66
N ALA A 63 1.09 13.43 -17.37
CA ALA A 63 1.57 14.55 -18.19
C ALA A 63 3.10 14.71 -18.16
N ILE A 64 3.73 14.49 -17.00
CA ILE A 64 5.19 14.61 -16.82
C ILE A 64 5.93 13.47 -17.53
N LEU A 65 5.41 12.25 -17.47
CA LEU A 65 6.03 11.08 -18.10
C LEU A 65 5.95 11.12 -19.63
N ALA A 66 4.87 11.66 -20.18
CA ALA A 66 4.74 11.86 -21.62
C ALA A 66 5.77 12.88 -22.14
N ALA A 67 6.12 13.88 -21.32
CA ALA A 67 6.94 15.01 -21.74
C ALA A 67 8.46 14.76 -21.69
N SER A 68 8.98 13.85 -20.82
CA SER A 68 10.45 13.82 -20.56
C SER A 68 11.00 12.47 -20.11
N ALA A 69 12.01 11.97 -20.85
CA ALA A 69 12.81 10.81 -20.44
C ALA A 69 13.58 11.07 -19.13
N THR A 70 14.05 12.29 -18.96
CA THR A 70 14.77 12.71 -17.74
C THR A 70 13.85 12.66 -16.53
N ALA A 71 12.60 13.10 -16.67
CA ALA A 71 11.61 13.01 -15.59
C ALA A 71 11.35 11.56 -15.19
N PHE A 72 11.25 10.63 -16.16
CA PHE A 72 11.14 9.20 -15.86
C PHE A 72 12.32 8.68 -15.02
N HIS A 73 13.55 9.04 -15.40
CA HIS A 73 14.74 8.62 -14.65
C HIS A 73 14.76 9.20 -13.23
N ILE A 74 14.41 10.47 -13.06
CA ILE A 74 14.34 11.11 -11.74
C ILE A 74 13.33 10.39 -10.86
N ILE A 75 12.11 10.17 -11.37
CA ILE A 75 11.03 9.49 -10.62
C ILE A 75 11.43 8.05 -10.28
N LYS A 76 12.03 7.32 -11.23
CA LYS A 76 12.53 5.97 -11.01
C LYS A 76 13.54 5.91 -9.86
N TRP A 77 14.58 6.74 -9.91
CA TRP A 77 15.63 6.71 -8.89
C TRP A 77 15.14 7.24 -7.53
N PHE A 78 14.23 8.21 -7.53
CA PHE A 78 13.51 8.60 -6.33
C PHE A 78 12.74 7.40 -5.74
N GLY A 79 12.06 6.63 -6.59
CA GLY A 79 11.35 5.41 -6.19
C GLY A 79 12.26 4.34 -5.60
N VAL A 80 13.39 4.07 -6.24
CA VAL A 80 14.42 3.15 -5.71
C VAL A 80 14.90 3.61 -4.33
N GLY A 81 15.29 4.88 -4.21
CA GLY A 81 15.73 5.45 -2.94
C GLY A 81 14.67 5.35 -1.85
N TYR A 82 13.40 5.58 -2.21
CA TYR A 82 12.30 5.47 -1.26
C TYR A 82 12.02 4.02 -0.83
N LEU A 83 12.11 3.05 -1.72
CA LEU A 83 11.98 1.63 -1.36
C LEU A 83 13.11 1.18 -0.42
N VAL A 84 14.33 1.67 -0.66
CA VAL A 84 15.47 1.46 0.26
C VAL A 84 15.19 2.13 1.63
N TYR A 85 14.66 3.35 1.63
CA TYR A 85 14.24 4.02 2.87
C TYR A 85 13.16 3.24 3.62
N LEU A 86 12.14 2.72 2.92
CA LEU A 86 11.12 1.86 3.53
C LEU A 86 11.73 0.58 4.11
N ALA A 87 12.67 -0.04 3.40
CA ALA A 87 13.40 -1.20 3.89
C ALA A 87 14.18 -0.87 5.18
N TYR A 88 14.89 0.24 5.20
CA TYR A 88 15.61 0.70 6.40
C TYR A 88 14.64 0.99 7.56
N LYS A 89 13.55 1.71 7.30
CA LYS A 89 12.53 2.03 8.30
C LYS A 89 11.88 0.77 8.86
N GLN A 90 11.58 -0.21 7.99
CA GLN A 90 11.01 -1.48 8.40
C GLN A 90 12.00 -2.33 9.21
N TRP A 91 13.29 -2.29 8.85
CA TRP A 91 14.35 -2.98 9.62
C TRP A 91 14.52 -2.41 11.03
N ARG A 92 14.38 -1.09 11.16
CA ARG A 92 14.49 -0.33 12.42
C ARG A 92 13.18 -0.23 13.19
N ALA A 93 12.08 -0.73 12.65
CA ALA A 93 10.76 -0.60 13.27
C ALA A 93 10.77 -1.25 14.67
N LEU A 94 10.36 -0.45 15.65
CA LEU A 94 10.13 -0.91 17.01
C LEU A 94 8.89 -1.83 17.04
N PRO A 95 8.79 -2.73 18.02
CA PRO A 95 7.58 -3.49 18.26
C PRO A 95 6.39 -2.56 18.41
N LEU A 96 5.28 -2.90 17.75
CA LEU A 96 4.03 -2.17 17.91
C LEU A 96 3.54 -2.36 19.34
N ASP A 97 3.37 -1.27 20.06
CA ASP A 97 2.68 -1.29 21.34
C ASP A 97 1.17 -1.39 21.07
N MET A 98 0.63 -2.58 21.33
CA MET A 98 -0.78 -2.90 21.09
C MET A 98 -1.62 -2.75 22.36
N SER A 99 -1.04 -2.17 23.41
CA SER A 99 -1.69 -2.09 24.73
C SER A 99 -2.71 -0.96 24.86
N ASP A 100 -2.80 -0.07 23.88
CA ASP A 100 -3.51 1.20 24.06
C ASP A 100 -4.78 1.31 23.18
N ASP A 101 -5.79 0.46 23.39
CA ASP A 101 -7.18 0.81 23.04
C ASP A 101 -8.24 -0.19 23.60
N SER A 102 -8.31 -0.36 24.91
CA SER A 102 -9.36 -1.18 25.56
C SER A 102 -10.62 -0.39 25.94
N GLY A 103 -10.82 0.79 25.40
CA GLY A 103 -12.07 1.55 25.58
C GLY A 103 -13.18 0.99 24.69
N VAL A 104 -14.27 0.49 25.31
CA VAL A 104 -15.54 0.22 24.61
C VAL A 104 -16.04 1.54 24.01
N ARG A 105 -15.71 1.79 22.76
CA ARG A 105 -16.22 2.96 22.03
C ARG A 105 -17.64 2.67 21.53
N PRO A 106 -18.52 3.71 21.48
CA PRO A 106 -19.88 3.55 20.97
C PRO A 106 -19.86 2.88 19.59
N ILE A 107 -20.90 2.08 19.31
CA ILE A 107 -21.05 1.35 18.05
C ILE A 107 -20.95 2.34 16.88
N GLY A 108 -19.80 2.36 16.23
CA GLY A 108 -19.53 3.28 15.13
C GLY A 108 -20.51 3.05 13.97
N LYS A 109 -21.13 4.12 13.49
CA LYS A 109 -21.96 4.05 12.27
C LYS A 109 -21.07 3.62 11.11
N PRO A 110 -21.52 2.77 10.17
CA PRO A 110 -20.73 2.32 9.03
C PRO A 110 -20.02 3.47 8.29
N LEU A 111 -20.73 4.57 8.07
CA LEU A 111 -20.19 5.77 7.41
C LEU A 111 -19.02 6.39 8.17
N SER A 112 -19.04 6.40 9.50
CA SER A 112 -17.92 6.92 10.30
C SER A 112 -16.67 6.04 10.18
N LEU A 113 -16.84 4.72 10.03
CA LEU A 113 -15.74 3.79 9.81
C LEU A 113 -15.14 3.97 8.41
N VAL A 114 -15.99 4.15 7.39
CA VAL A 114 -15.54 4.48 6.03
C VAL A 114 -14.75 5.79 6.04
N PHE A 115 -15.28 6.83 6.67
CA PHE A 115 -14.60 8.13 6.73
C PHE A 115 -13.27 8.05 7.49
N ARG A 116 -13.21 7.28 8.58
CA ARG A 116 -11.96 7.02 9.30
C ARG A 116 -10.93 6.33 8.41
N GLY A 117 -11.33 5.25 7.73
CA GLY A 117 -10.44 4.55 6.79
C GLY A 117 -9.95 5.44 5.66
N PHE A 118 -10.84 6.24 5.08
CA PHE A 118 -10.51 7.23 4.06
C PHE A 118 -9.42 8.20 4.54
N LEU A 119 -9.62 8.83 5.69
CA LEU A 119 -8.64 9.76 6.26
C LEU A 119 -7.30 9.08 6.55
N VAL A 120 -7.33 7.87 7.11
CA VAL A 120 -6.11 7.10 7.40
C VAL A 120 -5.31 6.86 6.13
N ASN A 121 -5.97 6.50 5.02
CA ASN A 121 -5.24 6.19 3.79
C ASN A 121 -4.80 7.43 3.01
N VAL A 122 -5.66 8.44 2.88
CA VAL A 122 -5.28 9.72 2.22
C VAL A 122 -4.09 10.37 2.91
N SER A 123 -4.03 10.28 4.25
CA SER A 123 -2.92 10.82 5.05
C SER A 123 -1.73 9.87 5.17
N ASN A 124 -1.79 8.68 4.55
CA ASN A 124 -0.75 7.66 4.69
C ASN A 124 0.46 7.95 3.80
N PRO A 125 1.57 8.48 4.34
CA PRO A 125 2.73 8.83 3.53
C PRO A 125 3.37 7.60 2.87
N LYS A 126 3.27 6.42 3.50
CA LYS A 126 3.78 5.16 2.94
C LYS A 126 3.07 4.82 1.64
N ALA A 127 1.73 4.89 1.61
CA ALA A 127 0.94 4.59 0.42
C ALA A 127 1.17 5.65 -0.67
N LEU A 128 1.10 6.94 -0.30
CA LEU A 128 1.27 8.04 -1.24
C LEU A 128 2.63 8.00 -1.95
N VAL A 129 3.72 7.90 -1.19
CA VAL A 129 5.07 7.92 -1.79
C VAL A 129 5.35 6.61 -2.54
N PHE A 130 4.84 5.46 -2.08
CA PHE A 130 4.91 4.22 -2.85
C PHE A 130 4.21 4.37 -4.21
N MET A 131 3.01 4.93 -4.23
CA MET A 131 2.26 5.17 -5.47
C MET A 131 3.01 6.13 -6.40
N LEU A 132 3.52 7.25 -5.88
CA LEU A 132 4.31 8.21 -6.66
C LEU A 132 5.57 7.58 -7.26
N ALA A 133 6.23 6.71 -6.51
CA ALA A 133 7.48 6.10 -6.92
C ALA A 133 7.30 4.91 -7.86
N VAL A 134 6.31 4.07 -7.60
CA VAL A 134 6.18 2.74 -8.22
C VAL A 134 5.19 2.75 -9.38
N LEU A 135 4.03 3.41 -9.22
CA LEU A 135 2.97 3.37 -10.22
C LEU A 135 3.41 3.85 -11.62
N PRO A 136 4.18 4.96 -11.76
CA PRO A 136 4.63 5.42 -13.07
C PRO A 136 5.48 4.40 -13.84
N GLN A 137 6.15 3.49 -13.14
CA GLN A 137 7.03 2.49 -13.75
C GLN A 137 6.26 1.40 -14.51
N PHE A 138 4.97 1.27 -14.23
CA PHE A 138 4.07 0.28 -14.83
C PHE A 138 3.14 0.88 -15.89
N ILE A 139 3.26 2.20 -16.14
CA ILE A 139 2.48 2.92 -17.16
C ILE A 139 3.31 3.07 -18.43
N ASN A 140 2.73 2.65 -19.57
CA ASN A 140 3.26 2.98 -20.87
C ASN A 140 2.65 4.29 -21.37
N PRO A 141 3.41 5.40 -21.45
CA PRO A 141 2.87 6.70 -21.85
C PRO A 141 2.45 6.77 -23.33
N HIS A 142 2.93 5.83 -24.17
CA HIS A 142 2.61 5.77 -25.59
C HIS A 142 1.35 4.95 -25.91
N ALA A 143 0.74 4.32 -24.89
CA ALA A 143 -0.51 3.58 -25.03
C ALA A 143 -1.65 4.32 -24.31
N ALA A 144 -2.90 3.94 -24.61
CA ALA A 144 -4.07 4.51 -23.94
C ALA A 144 -3.93 4.43 -22.41
N LEU A 145 -3.93 5.58 -21.74
CA LEU A 145 -3.65 5.68 -20.30
C LEU A 145 -4.81 5.18 -19.46
N LEU A 146 -6.06 5.53 -19.83
CA LEU A 146 -7.22 5.19 -19.02
C LEU A 146 -7.37 3.69 -18.74
N PRO A 147 -7.26 2.78 -19.74
CA PRO A 147 -7.32 1.35 -19.45
C PRO A 147 -6.21 0.86 -18.52
N GLN A 148 -5.02 1.46 -18.60
CA GLN A 148 -3.91 1.11 -17.72
C GLN A 148 -4.18 1.53 -16.27
N TYR A 149 -4.62 2.77 -16.05
CA TYR A 149 -4.99 3.24 -14.71
C TYR A 149 -6.17 2.47 -14.12
N VAL A 150 -7.16 2.09 -14.94
CA VAL A 150 -8.27 1.25 -14.50
C VAL A 150 -7.74 -0.13 -14.06
N ALA A 151 -6.91 -0.79 -14.88
CA ALA A 151 -6.34 -2.09 -14.54
C ALA A 151 -5.50 -2.03 -13.25
N ILE A 152 -4.66 -1.01 -13.11
CA ILE A 152 -3.86 -0.74 -11.91
C ILE A 152 -4.75 -0.55 -10.69
N THR A 153 -5.77 0.32 -10.80
CA THR A 153 -6.68 0.62 -9.69
C THR A 153 -7.44 -0.63 -9.25
N VAL A 154 -8.02 -1.37 -10.20
CA VAL A 154 -8.77 -2.60 -9.90
C VAL A 154 -7.87 -3.64 -9.25
N THR A 155 -6.66 -3.86 -9.80
CA THR A 155 -5.70 -4.82 -9.24
C THR A 155 -5.31 -4.44 -7.82
N MET A 156 -4.94 -3.19 -7.60
CA MET A 156 -4.50 -2.70 -6.28
C MET A 156 -5.62 -2.77 -5.24
N VAL A 157 -6.83 -2.31 -5.61
CA VAL A 157 -8.02 -2.36 -4.74
C VAL A 157 -8.36 -3.81 -4.41
N ALA A 158 -8.38 -4.72 -5.39
CA ALA A 158 -8.69 -6.13 -5.16
C ALA A 158 -7.70 -6.79 -4.19
N VAL A 159 -6.39 -6.62 -4.42
CA VAL A 159 -5.36 -7.16 -3.54
C VAL A 159 -5.47 -6.56 -2.14
N ASP A 160 -5.58 -5.24 -2.04
CA ASP A 160 -5.64 -4.57 -0.74
C ASP A 160 -6.91 -4.93 0.03
N MET A 161 -8.06 -5.06 -0.63
CA MET A 161 -9.30 -5.53 -0.02
C MET A 161 -9.14 -6.94 0.57
N LEU A 162 -8.50 -7.87 -0.15
CA LEU A 162 -8.23 -9.22 0.35
C LEU A 162 -7.31 -9.18 1.58
N VAL A 163 -6.26 -8.40 1.53
CA VAL A 163 -5.31 -8.26 2.65
C VAL A 163 -5.99 -7.60 3.85
N MET A 164 -6.78 -6.55 3.64
CA MET A 164 -7.51 -5.87 4.72
C MET A 164 -8.62 -6.77 5.31
N ALA A 165 -9.25 -7.65 4.52
CA ALA A 165 -10.13 -8.69 5.04
C ALA A 165 -9.38 -9.64 5.98
N GLY A 166 -8.16 -10.05 5.60
CA GLY A 166 -7.28 -10.83 6.45
C GLY A 166 -6.93 -10.11 7.76
N TYR A 167 -6.52 -8.87 7.69
CA TYR A 167 -6.20 -8.07 8.89
C TYR A 167 -7.43 -7.85 9.79
N THR A 168 -8.59 -7.57 9.23
CA THR A 168 -9.84 -7.37 9.98
C THR A 168 -10.34 -8.67 10.61
N GLY A 169 -10.39 -9.77 9.82
CA GLY A 169 -10.96 -11.05 10.26
C GLY A 169 -10.05 -11.86 11.16
N LEU A 170 -8.74 -11.78 10.92
CA LEU A 170 -7.72 -12.51 11.70
C LEU A 170 -7.05 -11.63 12.75
N ALA A 171 -7.63 -10.48 13.07
CA ALA A 171 -7.00 -9.50 13.97
C ALA A 171 -6.51 -10.15 15.27
N ALA A 172 -7.34 -10.93 15.95
CA ALA A 172 -6.95 -11.61 17.19
C ALA A 172 -5.84 -12.66 17.00
N ARG A 173 -5.73 -13.30 15.82
CA ARG A 173 -4.67 -14.25 15.47
C ARG A 173 -3.39 -13.52 15.06
N VAL A 174 -3.50 -12.49 14.25
CA VAL A 174 -2.37 -11.64 13.83
C VAL A 174 -1.72 -11.00 15.04
N LEU A 175 -2.51 -10.48 15.98
CA LEU A 175 -2.01 -9.93 17.24
C LEU A 175 -1.28 -10.98 18.09
N ARG A 176 -1.76 -12.24 18.13
CA ARG A 176 -1.03 -13.33 18.81
C ARG A 176 0.32 -13.61 18.16
N LEU A 177 0.42 -13.55 16.84
CA LEU A 177 1.68 -13.70 16.09
C LEU A 177 2.62 -12.50 16.28
N LEU A 178 2.07 -11.32 16.60
CA LEU A 178 2.81 -10.08 16.83
C LEU A 178 3.12 -9.82 18.32
N ARG A 179 2.71 -10.70 19.23
CA ARG A 179 2.87 -10.52 20.69
C ARG A 179 4.31 -10.45 21.15
N THR A 180 5.19 -11.19 20.52
CA THR A 180 6.59 -11.22 20.96
C THR A 180 7.44 -10.25 20.14
N PRO A 181 8.30 -9.44 20.79
CA PRO A 181 9.22 -8.54 20.08
C PRO A 181 10.08 -9.25 19.03
N ARG A 182 10.41 -10.53 19.26
CA ARG A 182 11.19 -11.34 18.31
C ARG A 182 10.41 -11.65 17.04
N GLN A 183 9.11 -11.98 17.15
CA GLN A 183 8.25 -12.28 16.00
C GLN A 183 8.02 -11.03 15.16
N GLN A 184 7.71 -9.90 15.81
CA GLN A 184 7.58 -8.60 15.14
C GLN A 184 8.88 -8.21 14.40
N LYS A 185 10.03 -8.40 15.05
CA LYS A 185 11.33 -8.12 14.46
C LYS A 185 11.63 -9.01 13.24
N ARG A 186 11.26 -10.30 13.28
CA ARG A 186 11.38 -11.21 12.13
C ARG A 186 10.50 -10.75 10.98
N LEU A 187 9.22 -10.45 11.24
CA LEU A 187 8.27 -9.97 10.25
C LEU A 187 8.77 -8.67 9.58
N ASN A 188 9.19 -7.71 10.39
CA ASN A 188 9.74 -6.44 9.91
C ASN A 188 10.97 -6.64 9.02
N ARG A 189 11.88 -7.55 9.38
CA ARG A 189 13.07 -7.89 8.58
C ARG A 189 12.71 -8.57 7.26
N THR A 190 11.70 -9.44 7.25
CA THR A 190 11.19 -10.05 6.02
C THR A 190 10.67 -8.97 5.06
N PHE A 191 9.85 -8.02 5.55
CA PHE A 191 9.38 -6.90 4.72
C PHE A 191 10.50 -5.97 4.28
N ALA A 192 11.50 -5.74 5.13
CA ALA A 192 12.68 -4.98 4.71
C ALA A 192 13.40 -5.65 3.52
N GLY A 193 13.57 -6.97 3.56
CA GLY A 193 14.12 -7.75 2.44
C GLY A 193 13.27 -7.67 1.19
N LEU A 194 11.94 -7.74 1.31
CA LEU A 194 11.01 -7.61 0.18
C LEU A 194 11.06 -6.20 -0.43
N PHE A 195 11.17 -5.14 0.36
CA PHE A 195 11.35 -3.78 -0.16
C PHE A 195 12.69 -3.60 -0.87
N LEU A 196 13.77 -4.21 -0.38
CA LEU A 196 15.06 -4.21 -1.09
C LEU A 196 14.97 -4.98 -2.41
N GLY A 197 14.30 -6.13 -2.44
CA GLY A 197 14.04 -6.87 -3.67
C GLY A 197 13.25 -6.04 -4.68
N ALA A 198 12.19 -5.35 -4.23
CA ALA A 198 11.40 -4.45 -5.06
C ALA A 198 12.24 -3.25 -5.57
N ALA A 199 13.13 -2.69 -4.73
CA ALA A 199 14.04 -1.61 -5.14
C ALA A 199 15.02 -2.09 -6.23
N THR A 200 15.59 -3.29 -6.07
CA THR A 200 16.48 -3.90 -7.07
C THR A 200 15.73 -4.15 -8.37
N PHE A 201 14.53 -4.74 -8.30
CA PHE A 201 13.69 -4.95 -9.50
C PHE A 201 13.40 -3.62 -10.20
N LEU A 202 12.98 -2.59 -9.46
CA LEU A 202 12.71 -1.26 -10.00
C LEU A 202 13.95 -0.65 -10.67
N ALA A 203 15.14 -0.83 -10.08
CA ALA A 203 16.39 -0.34 -10.66
C ALA A 203 16.73 -0.98 -12.00
N THR A 204 16.33 -2.25 -12.23
CA THR A 204 16.56 -2.97 -13.49
C THR A 204 15.56 -2.61 -14.59
N LEU A 205 14.40 -2.03 -14.25
CA LEU A 205 13.40 -1.64 -15.26
C LEU A 205 13.99 -0.59 -16.20
N ARG A 206 13.87 -0.84 -17.50
CA ARG A 206 14.25 0.10 -18.58
C ARG A 206 12.98 0.70 -19.17
N ARG A 207 13.06 1.97 -19.57
CA ARG A 207 11.99 2.56 -20.38
C ARG A 207 11.88 1.75 -21.67
N ALA A 208 10.66 1.38 -22.07
CA ALA A 208 10.48 0.79 -23.40
C ALA A 208 11.08 1.72 -24.47
N PRO A 209 11.82 1.19 -25.44
CA PRO A 209 12.33 2.02 -26.52
C PRO A 209 11.17 2.72 -27.21
N VAL A 210 11.35 4.00 -27.50
CA VAL A 210 10.42 4.87 -28.23
C VAL A 210 10.39 4.44 -29.69
#